data_542946ed8d90788edbb1b2f0fc669195
#
_entry.id   542946ed8d90788edbb1b2f0fc669195
#
_cell.length_a   1.000
_cell.length_b   1.000
_cell.length_c   1.000
_cell.angle_alpha   90.00
_cell.angle_beta   90.00
_cell.angle_gamma   90.00
#
_symmetry.space_group_name_H-M   'P 1'
#
loop_
_entity.id
_entity.type
_entity.pdbx_description
1 polymer ?
#
loop_
_entity_poly.entity_id
_entity_poly.type
_entity_poly.pdbx_seq_one_letter_code
_entity_poly.pdbx_strand_id
1 'polypeptide(L)'
;MKRFVLGCLALLGLVVALGAGAHTTVEKTKPATDAPLDSSPPTIEIQFKHAVQMTSVVVLDAAKSERKLTFTPATSAALITINEPALQPGRNEIRWKGLSKDGHVISGTLIFAVKQSSANP
;
A
#
# COMPACT_ATOMS: atom_id res chain seq x y z
N MET A 1 -34.02 38.82 -35.98
CA MET A 1 -33.72 38.52 -35.50
C MET A 1 -33.18 37.56 -34.90
N LYS A 2 -32.93 37.18 -34.45
CA LYS A 2 -32.46 36.47 -33.95
C LYS A 2 -31.90 35.79 -33.20
N ARG A 3 -31.68 35.32 -32.77
CA ARG A 3 -31.15 34.77 -32.08
C ARG A 3 -30.64 33.96 -31.56
N PHE A 4 -30.29 33.43 -31.05
CA PHE A 4 -29.78 32.73 -30.56
C PHE A 4 -29.33 31.98 -29.85
N VAL A 5 -29.11 31.44 -29.39
CA VAL A 5 -28.70 30.82 -28.77
C VAL A 5 -28.07 30.04 -28.35
N LEU A 6 -27.68 29.65 -27.94
CA LEU A 6 -27.06 28.98 -27.46
C LEU A 6 -26.68 28.11 -26.83
N GLY A 7 -26.47 27.68 -26.50
CA GLY A 7 -26.19 26.89 -26.06
C GLY A 7 -25.46 26.29 -25.46
N CYS A 8 -25.27 26.03 -24.72
CA CYS A 8 -24.62 25.61 -24.01
C CYS A 8 -24.15 24.67 -23.56
N LEU A 9 -23.94 24.16 -23.50
CA LEU A 9 -23.48 23.28 -23.11
C LEU A 9 -22.90 22.71 -22.24
N ALA A 10 -22.78 22.38 -21.73
CA ALA A 10 -22.45 21.88 -20.82
C ALA A 10 -21.63 21.01 -20.60
N LEU A 11 -21.27 20.63 -20.36
CA LEU A 11 -20.55 19.89 -20.07
C LEU A 11 -20.14 19.21 -19.22
N LEU A 12 -20.08 18.86 -18.64
CA LEU A 12 -19.81 18.20 -17.93
C LEU A 12 -18.92 17.49 -17.57
N GLY A 13 -18.52 17.38 -17.14
CA GLY A 13 -17.67 16.99 -16.69
C GLY A 13 -17.48 15.86 -16.18
N LEU A 14 -17.40 15.25 -15.85
CA LEU A 14 -17.30 14.17 -15.38
C LEU A 14 -16.30 13.70 -14.68
N VAL A 15 -15.95 13.60 -14.09
CA VAL A 15 -15.13 13.21 -13.34
C VAL A 15 -15.01 11.99 -12.89
N VAL A 16 -14.56 11.43 -12.77
CA VAL A 16 -14.45 10.33 -12.41
C VAL A 16 -13.71 9.95 -11.47
N ALA A 17 -13.70 9.65 -10.83
CA ALA A 17 -13.14 9.37 -9.78
C ALA A 17 -12.43 8.27 -9.74
N LEU A 18 -12.24 7.78 -9.91
CA LEU A 18 -11.62 6.84 -9.88
C LEU A 18 -10.98 6.37 -8.87
N GLY A 19 -10.40 6.42 -8.55
CA GLY A 19 -9.62 6.08 -7.60
C GLY A 19 -10.19 5.05 -6.94
N ALA A 20 -10.96 4.96 -7.03
CA ALA A 20 -11.60 4.10 -6.51
C ALA A 20 -10.89 2.99 -6.10
N GLY A 21 -10.55 2.35 -6.74
CA GLY A 21 -10.11 1.21 -6.34
C GLY A 21 -9.27 1.24 -5.30
N ALA A 22 -8.71 2.10 -5.25
CA ALA A 22 -7.83 2.16 -4.38
C ALA A 22 -8.25 1.80 -3.10
N HIS A 23 -9.16 1.60 -2.82
CA HIS A 23 -9.52 1.47 -1.71
C HIS A 23 -8.97 0.51 -1.04
N THR A 24 -8.35 0.63 -0.67
CA THR A 24 -7.80 -0.12 -0.05
C THR A 24 -8.51 -0.67 0.94
N THR A 25 -8.35 -1.63 1.20
CA THR A 25 -9.00 -2.27 2.15
C THR A 25 -8.11 -2.48 3.37
N VAL A 26 -7.03 -1.83 3.44
CA VAL A 26 -6.17 -1.96 4.61
C VAL A 26 -6.79 -1.17 5.75
N GLU A 27 -7.02 -1.83 6.88
CA GLU A 27 -7.53 -1.14 8.04
C GLU A 27 -6.42 -0.63 8.92
N LYS A 28 -5.41 -1.41 9.12
CA LYS A 28 -4.28 -0.97 9.92
C LYS A 28 -3.09 -1.86 9.73
N THR A 29 -1.95 -1.41 10.14
CA THR A 29 -0.74 -2.20 10.09
C THR A 29 -0.09 -2.16 11.46
N LYS A 30 0.75 -3.15 11.71
CA LYS A 30 1.52 -3.21 12.89
C LYS A 30 2.92 -3.61 12.50
N PRO A 31 3.87 -2.75 12.68
CA PRO A 31 3.73 -1.44 13.31
C PRO A 31 3.00 -0.46 12.41
N ALA A 32 2.54 0.62 12.99
CA ALA A 32 1.86 1.65 12.22
C ALA A 32 2.85 2.38 11.33
N THR A 33 2.36 2.98 10.27
CA THR A 33 3.25 3.66 9.32
C THR A 33 3.43 5.12 9.63
N ASP A 34 2.75 5.65 10.66
CA ASP A 34 2.74 7.08 10.89
C ASP A 34 3.88 7.59 11.76
N ALA A 35 4.77 6.77 12.16
CA ALA A 35 5.89 7.21 12.97
C ALA A 35 7.15 6.41 12.63
N PRO A 36 8.32 7.00 12.77
CA PRO A 36 9.54 6.29 12.45
C PRO A 36 9.77 5.14 13.42
N LEU A 37 10.36 4.09 12.93
CA LEU A 37 10.69 2.94 13.74
C LEU A 37 12.12 3.05 14.22
N ASP A 38 12.40 2.53 15.40
CA ASP A 38 13.76 2.55 15.90
C ASP A 38 14.62 1.52 15.17
N SER A 39 14.02 0.44 14.75
CA SER A 39 14.73 -0.60 14.02
C SER A 39 13.74 -1.40 13.24
N SER A 40 14.20 -2.29 12.41
CA SER A 40 13.31 -3.13 11.62
C SER A 40 12.59 -4.10 12.53
N PRO A 41 11.27 -4.19 12.43
CA PRO A 41 10.53 -5.16 13.25
C PRO A 41 10.72 -6.56 12.69
N PRO A 42 10.51 -7.58 13.49
CA PRO A 42 10.65 -8.95 13.01
C PRO A 42 9.54 -9.33 12.03
N THR A 43 8.39 -8.72 12.14
CA THR A 43 7.29 -8.97 11.22
C THR A 43 6.50 -7.69 11.03
N ILE A 44 5.75 -7.63 9.95
CA ILE A 44 4.80 -6.55 9.73
C ILE A 44 3.47 -7.22 9.50
N GLU A 45 2.44 -6.77 10.20
CA GLU A 45 1.10 -7.31 10.02
C GLU A 45 0.24 -6.31 9.29
N ILE A 46 -0.50 -6.79 8.33
CA ILE A 46 -1.45 -5.95 7.61
C ILE A 46 -2.83 -6.51 7.88
N GLN A 47 -3.68 -5.68 8.45
CA GLN A 47 -5.05 -6.08 8.73
C GLN A 47 -5.94 -5.50 7.64
N PHE A 48 -6.58 -6.34 6.88
CA PHE A 48 -7.49 -5.92 5.83
C PHE A 48 -8.92 -5.98 6.33
N LYS A 49 -9.80 -5.20 5.67
CA LYS A 49 -11.16 -5.24 6.04
C LYS A 49 -11.80 -6.52 5.64
N HIS A 50 -11.38 -7.09 4.57
CA HIS A 50 -11.91 -8.35 4.06
C HIS A 50 -10.76 -9.24 3.70
N ALA A 51 -11.00 -10.52 3.59
CA ALA A 51 -9.94 -11.47 3.28
C ALA A 51 -9.31 -11.16 1.92
N VAL A 52 -8.02 -11.28 1.85
CA VAL A 52 -7.24 -11.04 0.64
C VAL A 52 -6.30 -12.20 0.47
N GLN A 53 -6.13 -12.65 -0.76
CA GLN A 53 -5.11 -13.66 -1.02
C GLN A 53 -3.88 -12.90 -1.49
N MET A 54 -2.88 -12.79 -0.65
CA MET A 54 -1.69 -12.04 -0.99
C MET A 54 -0.91 -12.80 -2.04
N THR A 55 -0.43 -12.12 -3.06
CA THR A 55 0.32 -12.78 -4.12
C THR A 55 1.74 -12.28 -4.21
N SER A 56 2.04 -11.09 -3.75
CA SER A 56 3.37 -10.56 -3.87
C SER A 56 3.62 -9.44 -2.87
N VAL A 57 4.77 -9.45 -2.26
CA VAL A 57 5.19 -8.37 -1.38
C VAL A 57 6.66 -8.10 -1.69
N VAL A 58 6.98 -6.85 -2.01
CA VAL A 58 8.36 -6.47 -2.24
C VAL A 58 8.67 -5.22 -1.44
N VAL A 59 9.92 -5.03 -1.08
CA VAL A 59 10.34 -3.83 -0.40
C VAL A 59 11.40 -3.14 -1.23
N LEU A 60 11.29 -1.80 -1.32
CA LEU A 60 12.29 -0.97 -1.95
C LEU A 60 12.86 -0.15 -0.84
N ASP A 61 14.14 -0.19 -0.60
CA ASP A 61 14.74 0.61 0.46
C ASP A 61 15.15 1.98 -0.08
N ALA A 62 15.77 2.79 0.76
CA ALA A 62 16.14 4.14 0.36
C ALA A 62 17.14 4.15 -0.79
N ALA A 63 17.89 3.09 -0.97
CA ALA A 63 18.83 3.00 -2.07
C ALA A 63 18.18 2.45 -3.32
N LYS A 64 16.87 2.21 -3.29
CA LYS A 64 16.12 1.69 -4.41
C LYS A 64 16.43 0.22 -4.70
N SER A 65 16.96 -0.46 -3.73
CA SER A 65 17.20 -1.87 -3.88
C SER A 65 15.91 -2.60 -3.59
N GLU A 66 15.54 -3.51 -4.43
CA GLU A 66 14.26 -4.20 -4.33
C GLU A 66 14.46 -5.63 -3.90
N ARG A 67 13.61 -6.12 -3.02
CA ARG A 67 13.75 -7.47 -2.53
C ARG A 67 12.37 -8.04 -2.27
N LYS A 68 12.18 -9.31 -2.60
CA LYS A 68 10.90 -9.96 -2.34
C LYS A 68 10.84 -10.37 -0.90
N LEU A 69 9.68 -10.28 -0.31
CA LEU A 69 9.47 -10.68 1.08
C LEU A 69 8.51 -11.85 1.12
N THR A 70 8.65 -12.69 2.13
CA THR A 70 7.72 -13.79 2.32
C THR A 70 6.60 -13.35 3.23
N PHE A 71 5.50 -14.02 3.16
CA PHE A 71 4.34 -13.66 3.95
C PHE A 71 3.51 -14.89 4.27
N THR A 72 2.69 -14.80 5.29
CA THR A 72 1.78 -15.88 5.68
C THR A 72 0.45 -15.26 6.02
N PRO A 73 -0.63 -15.93 5.78
CA PRO A 73 -0.70 -17.26 5.16
C PRO A 73 -0.67 -17.10 3.64
N ALA A 74 -0.46 -18.18 2.94
CA ALA A 74 -0.49 -18.16 1.50
C ALA A 74 -1.91 -18.19 0.98
N THR A 75 -2.85 -18.50 1.84
CA THR A 75 -4.25 -18.54 1.44
C THR A 75 -4.92 -17.24 1.82
N SER A 76 -6.15 -17.08 1.45
CA SER A 76 -6.89 -15.85 1.72
C SER A 76 -7.08 -15.62 3.21
N ALA A 77 -6.82 -14.44 3.66
CA ALA A 77 -6.98 -14.09 5.07
C ALA A 77 -7.09 -12.58 5.23
N ALA A 78 -7.74 -12.16 6.30
CA ALA A 78 -7.83 -10.72 6.58
C ALA A 78 -6.58 -10.22 7.28
N LEU A 79 -5.85 -11.08 7.95
CA LEU A 79 -4.61 -10.69 8.58
C LEU A 79 -3.46 -11.37 7.85
N ILE A 80 -2.57 -10.59 7.29
CA ILE A 80 -1.41 -11.09 6.58
C ILE A 80 -0.17 -10.66 7.34
N THR A 81 0.76 -11.57 7.54
CA THR A 81 2.00 -11.27 8.24
C THR A 81 3.16 -11.33 7.24
N ILE A 82 3.92 -10.26 7.17
CA ILE A 82 5.13 -10.23 6.35
C ILE A 82 6.27 -10.62 7.27
N ASN A 83 7.01 -11.61 6.86
CA ASN A 83 8.08 -12.16 7.67
C ASN A 83 9.42 -11.53 7.38
N GLU A 84 10.15 -11.22 8.43
CA GLU A 84 11.50 -10.69 8.31
C GLU A 84 11.67 -9.63 7.24
N PRO A 85 10.99 -8.51 7.37
CA PRO A 85 11.11 -7.49 6.35
C PRO A 85 12.51 -6.90 6.23
N ALA A 86 13.30 -6.99 7.26
CA ALA A 86 14.68 -6.50 7.24
C ALA A 86 14.76 -5.10 6.66
N LEU A 87 13.97 -4.19 7.21
CA LEU A 87 13.94 -2.82 6.71
C LEU A 87 15.27 -2.14 6.97
N GLN A 88 15.67 -1.30 6.05
CA GLN A 88 16.93 -0.59 6.16
C GLN A 88 16.72 0.80 6.73
N PRO A 89 17.75 1.45 7.25
CA PRO A 89 17.59 2.81 7.72
C PRO A 89 17.11 3.70 6.60
N GLY A 90 16.25 4.61 6.94
CA GLY A 90 15.67 5.52 5.95
C GLY A 90 14.30 5.05 5.51
N ARG A 91 13.92 5.41 4.33
CA ARG A 91 12.60 5.14 3.82
C ARG A 91 12.54 3.79 3.16
N ASN A 92 11.55 3.00 3.55
CA ASN A 92 11.31 1.70 2.93
C ASN A 92 9.89 1.70 2.40
N GLU A 93 9.73 1.25 1.17
CA GLU A 93 8.44 1.22 0.54
C GLU A 93 8.05 -0.22 0.32
N ILE A 94 7.00 -0.68 0.94
CA ILE A 94 6.54 -2.05 0.76
C ILE A 94 5.38 -2.02 -0.21
N ARG A 95 5.53 -2.70 -1.32
CA ARG A 95 4.50 -2.79 -2.34
C ARG A 95 3.90 -4.17 -2.30
N TRP A 96 2.61 -4.23 -2.18
CA TRP A 96 1.93 -5.52 -2.10
C TRP A 96 0.85 -5.63 -3.16
N LYS A 97 0.57 -6.85 -3.56
CA LYS A 97 -0.48 -7.15 -4.49
C LYS A 97 -1.22 -8.35 -3.99
N GLY A 98 -2.49 -8.42 -4.24
CA GLY A 98 -3.29 -9.57 -3.84
C GLY A 98 -4.56 -9.65 -4.63
N LEU A 99 -5.35 -10.65 -4.33
CA LEU A 99 -6.64 -10.82 -4.96
C LEU A 99 -7.73 -10.67 -3.92
N SER A 100 -8.73 -9.87 -4.24
CA SER A 100 -9.86 -9.70 -3.34
C SER A 100 -10.75 -10.91 -3.45
N LYS A 101 -11.76 -11.01 -2.57
CA LYS A 101 -12.65 -12.10 -2.64
C LYS A 101 -13.28 -12.29 -3.95
N ASP A 102 -13.59 -11.29 -4.68
CA ASP A 102 -14.25 -11.44 -5.98
C ASP A 102 -13.24 -11.55 -7.10
N GLY A 103 -11.98 -11.79 -6.80
CA GLY A 103 -11.01 -12.07 -7.84
C GLY A 103 -10.35 -10.88 -8.49
N HIS A 104 -10.60 -9.68 -8.02
CA HIS A 104 -9.95 -8.51 -8.60
C HIS A 104 -8.57 -8.35 -8.00
N VAL A 105 -7.64 -7.89 -8.81
CA VAL A 105 -6.29 -7.61 -8.32
C VAL A 105 -6.34 -6.30 -7.56
N ILE A 106 -5.82 -6.31 -6.35
CA ILE A 106 -5.71 -5.10 -5.56
C ILE A 106 -4.26 -4.94 -5.18
N SER A 107 -3.85 -3.72 -4.91
CA SER A 107 -2.47 -3.48 -4.55
C SER A 107 -2.37 -2.25 -3.67
N GLY A 108 -1.27 -2.08 -3.05
CA GLY A 108 -1.05 -0.91 -2.21
C GLY A 108 0.41 -0.75 -1.87
N THR A 109 0.69 0.34 -1.17
CA THR A 109 2.04 0.67 -0.77
C THR A 109 2.01 1.10 0.68
N LEU A 110 2.97 0.60 1.45
CA LEU A 110 3.13 1.01 2.83
C LEU A 110 4.52 1.61 2.95
N ILE A 111 4.62 2.75 3.61
CA ILE A 111 5.91 3.41 3.78
C ILE A 111 6.31 3.30 5.24
N PHE A 112 7.49 2.78 5.48
CA PHE A 112 8.04 2.71 6.83
C PHE A 112 9.38 3.42 6.84
N ALA A 113 9.58 4.29 7.80
CA ALA A 113 10.86 4.94 7.96
C ALA A 113 11.54 4.34 9.18
N VAL A 114 12.80 3.98 9.04
CA VAL A 114 13.59 3.45 10.14
C VAL A 114 14.66 4.48 10.47
N LYS A 115 14.82 4.78 11.74
CA LYS A 115 15.80 5.77 12.13
C LYS A 115 17.17 5.37 11.71
N GLN A 116 17.99 6.35 11.34
CA GLN A 116 19.33 6.08 10.99
C GLN A 116 20.05 5.76 12.27
N SER A 117 20.98 4.83 12.14
CA SER A 117 21.69 4.44 13.27
C SER A 117 22.63 5.50 13.51
N SER A 118 22.66 6.08 14.58
CA SER A 118 23.49 7.19 14.68
C SER A 118 24.77 6.81 15.14
N ALA A 119 24.97 5.88 15.29
CA ALA A 119 26.21 5.52 15.59
C ALA A 119 27.19 6.35 15.76
N ASN A 120 27.64 6.58 15.90
CA ASN A 120 28.55 7.04 15.98
C ASN A 120 29.23 7.42 16.16
N PRO A 121 29.51 7.38 16.35
CA PRO A 121 30.25 7.73 16.51
C PRO A 121 30.77 7.86 16.69
#